data_bf24cd49299f5c6e487a858d8e4cf20c
#
_entry.id   bf24cd49299f5c6e487a858d8e4cf20c
#
_cell.length_a   1.000
_cell.length_b   1.000
_cell.length_c   1.000
_cell.angle_alpha   90.00
_cell.angle_beta   90.00
_cell.angle_gamma   90.00
#
_symmetry.space_group_name_H-M   'P 1'
#
loop_
_entity.id
_entity.type
_entity.pdbx_description
1 polymer ?
#
loop_
_entity_poly.entity_id
_entity_poly.type
_entity_poly.pdbx_seq_one_letter_code
_entity_poly.pdbx_strand_id
1 'polypeptide(L)' 'MPFVNVKITRDGVTTEQKAQIVAEITATLQRVLGKRPEHTHIVIDEVDPENWGYAGLLTTVYREQSATG' A
#
# COMPACT_ATOMS: atom_id res chain seq x y z
N MET A 1 -4.39 15.47 13.07
CA MET A 1 -3.26 14.58 12.74
C MET A 1 -3.71 13.61 11.65
N PRO A 2 -3.19 13.71 10.44
CA PRO A 2 -3.58 12.77 9.40
C PRO A 2 -2.96 11.39 9.62
N PHE A 3 -3.75 10.38 9.31
CA PHE A 3 -3.32 8.99 9.35
C PHE A 3 -3.68 8.35 8.03
N VAL A 4 -2.70 7.72 7.39
CA VAL A 4 -2.90 7.03 6.13
C VAL A 4 -2.47 5.57 6.29
N ASN A 5 -3.32 4.66 5.86
CA ASN A 5 -2.98 3.24 5.83
C ASN A 5 -2.97 2.77 4.38
N VAL A 6 -1.83 2.24 3.96
CA VAL A 6 -1.65 1.69 2.62
C VAL A 6 -1.61 0.18 2.76
N LYS A 7 -2.56 -0.51 2.16
CA LYS A 7 -2.58 -1.98 2.16
C LYS A 7 -2.20 -2.47 0.77
N ILE A 8 -1.19 -3.31 0.72
CA ILE A 8 -0.71 -3.89 -0.54
C ILE A 8 -0.47 -5.38 -0.33
N THR A 9 -0.52 -6.13 -1.41
CA THR A 9 -0.12 -7.53 -1.35
C THR A 9 1.39 -7.60 -1.20
N ARG A 10 1.87 -8.66 -0.54
CA ARG A 10 3.30 -8.86 -0.31
C ARG A 10 3.94 -9.40 -1.59
N ASP A 11 4.44 -8.50 -2.40
CA ASP A 11 5.00 -8.84 -3.72
C ASP A 11 6.44 -8.33 -3.89
N GLY A 12 7.19 -8.25 -2.82
CA GLY A 12 8.60 -7.91 -2.92
C GLY A 12 8.90 -6.42 -2.92
N VAL A 13 8.05 -5.63 -2.26
CA VAL A 13 8.30 -4.19 -2.10
C VAL A 13 9.54 -3.98 -1.26
N THR A 14 10.45 -3.14 -1.75
CA THR A 14 11.72 -2.87 -1.07
C THR A 14 11.54 -1.78 0.00
N THR A 15 12.50 -1.71 0.92
CA THR A 15 12.51 -0.65 1.93
C THR A 15 12.61 0.73 1.29
N GLU A 16 13.40 0.86 0.22
CA GLU A 16 13.54 2.12 -0.50
C GLU A 16 12.22 2.56 -1.13
N GLN A 17 11.47 1.61 -1.68
CA GLN A 17 10.15 1.91 -2.25
C GLN A 17 9.17 2.35 -1.17
N LYS A 18 9.19 1.70 -0.01
CA LYS A 18 8.34 2.10 1.12
C LYS A 18 8.69 3.50 1.60
N ALA A 19 9.98 3.81 1.69
CA ALA A 19 10.43 5.14 2.09
C ALA A 19 9.95 6.20 1.11
N GLN A 20 9.99 5.92 -0.18
CA GLN A 20 9.51 6.84 -1.20
C GLN A 20 8.00 7.07 -1.09
N ILE A 21 7.23 6.01 -0.89
CA ILE A 21 5.77 6.12 -0.71
C ILE A 21 5.45 7.01 0.47
N VAL A 22 6.09 6.78 1.61
CA VAL A 22 5.88 7.59 2.81
C VAL A 22 6.21 9.04 2.56
N ALA A 23 7.35 9.31 1.91
CA ALA A 23 7.78 10.67 1.63
C ALA A 23 6.81 11.39 0.69
N GLU A 24 6.35 10.72 -0.36
CA GLU A 24 5.48 11.34 -1.36
C GLU A 24 4.07 11.60 -0.82
N ILE A 25 3.52 10.67 -0.04
CA ILE A 25 2.21 10.88 0.58
C ILE A 25 2.28 12.03 1.57
N THR A 26 3.34 12.08 2.38
CA THR A 26 3.53 13.15 3.34
C THR A 26 3.61 14.50 2.62
N ALA A 27 4.38 14.58 1.54
CA ALA A 27 4.52 15.81 0.76
C ALA A 27 3.18 16.25 0.17
N THR A 28 2.36 15.32 -0.27
CA THR A 28 1.05 15.62 -0.82
C THR A 28 0.13 16.25 0.24
N LEU A 29 0.08 15.66 1.42
CA LEU A 29 -0.77 16.18 2.48
C LEU A 29 -0.30 17.54 2.97
N GLN A 30 1.01 17.76 2.97
CA GLN A 30 1.56 19.07 3.32
C GLN A 30 1.20 20.11 2.26
N ARG A 31 1.39 19.79 0.99
CA ARG A 31 1.15 20.71 -0.11
C ARG A 31 -0.33 21.07 -0.26
N VAL A 32 -1.20 20.06 -0.19
CA VAL A 32 -2.62 20.25 -0.46
C VAL A 32 -3.38 20.77 0.75
N LEU A 33 -3.07 20.24 1.94
CA LEU A 33 -3.84 20.50 3.15
C LEU A 33 -3.08 21.28 4.22
N GLY A 34 -1.79 21.56 3.99
CA GLY A 34 -0.98 22.23 4.97
C GLY A 34 -0.70 21.40 6.22
N LYS A 35 -0.80 20.06 6.11
CA LYS A 35 -0.56 19.21 7.26
C LYS A 35 0.94 19.09 7.52
N ARG A 36 1.30 19.13 8.79
CA ARG A 36 2.70 19.08 9.19
C ARG A 36 3.25 17.67 9.08
N PRO A 37 4.44 17.49 8.48
CA PRO A 37 5.04 16.16 8.36
C PRO A 37 5.23 15.46 9.71
N GLU A 38 5.55 16.22 10.77
CA GLU A 38 5.75 15.67 12.10
C GLU A 38 4.48 15.04 12.68
N HIS A 39 3.31 15.44 12.18
CA HIS A 39 2.02 14.94 12.65
C HIS A 39 1.36 13.98 11.67
N THR A 40 2.01 13.69 10.54
CA THR A 40 1.46 12.83 9.51
C THR A 40 1.99 11.41 9.70
N HIS A 41 1.07 10.49 9.93
CA HIS A 41 1.40 9.09 10.20
C HIS A 41 0.97 8.23 9.02
N ILE A 42 1.86 7.38 8.55
CA ILE A 42 1.59 6.51 7.40
C ILE A 42 2.01 5.10 7.78
N VAL A 43 1.08 4.16 7.60
CA VAL A 43 1.34 2.74 7.86
C VAL A 43 1.19 2.00 6.55
N ILE A 44 2.14 1.14 6.25
CA ILE A 44 2.10 0.26 5.09
C ILE A 44 1.91 -1.16 5.59
N ASP A 45 0.79 -1.77 5.23
CA ASP A 45 0.48 -3.15 5.54
C ASP A 45 0.74 -4.02 4.32
N GLU A 46 1.67 -4.96 4.45
CA GLU A 46 1.88 -5.98 3.43
C GLU A 46 1.05 -7.20 3.81
N VAL A 47 0.11 -7.56 2.96
CA VAL A 47 -0.81 -8.67 3.21
C VAL A 47 -0.43 -9.83 2.30
N ASP A 48 -0.34 -11.03 2.87
CA ASP A 48 -0.06 -12.21 2.07
C ASP A 48 -1.14 -12.38 0.99
N PRO A 49 -0.77 -12.72 -0.26
CA PRO A 49 -1.74 -12.89 -1.33
C PRO A 49 -2.86 -13.89 -1.01
N GLU A 50 -2.59 -14.89 -0.17
CA GLU A 50 -3.61 -15.85 0.25
C GLU A 50 -4.65 -15.23 1.20
N ASN A 51 -4.37 -14.03 1.72
CA ASN A 51 -5.29 -13.30 2.59
C ASN A 51 -5.96 -12.14 1.87
N TRP A 52 -5.81 -12.07 0.56
CA TRP A 52 -6.34 -10.97 -0.25
C TRP A 52 -7.23 -11.54 -1.33
N GLY A 53 -8.49 -11.12 -1.33
CA GLY A 53 -9.47 -11.62 -2.29
C GLY A 53 -10.06 -10.50 -3.14
N TYR A 54 -10.31 -10.81 -4.40
CA TYR A 54 -11.07 -9.97 -5.30
C TYR A 54 -11.68 -10.84 -6.38
N ALA A 55 -12.74 -10.34 -7.02
CA ALA A 55 -13.51 -11.10 -8.00
C ALA A 55 -14.06 -12.43 -7.43
N GLY A 56 -14.28 -12.48 -6.11
CA GLY A 56 -14.77 -13.67 -5.43
C GLY A 56 -13.72 -14.76 -5.23
N LEU A 57 -12.46 -14.49 -5.54
CA LEU A 57 -11.37 -15.47 -5.46
C LEU A 57 -10.22 -14.92 -4.63
N LEU A 58 -9.45 -15.82 -4.02
CA LEU A 58 -8.18 -15.43 -3.43
C LEU A 58 -7.22 -15.00 -4.53
N THR A 59 -6.35 -14.05 -4.21
CA THR A 59 -5.38 -13.52 -5.19
C THR A 59 -4.55 -14.61 -5.84
N THR A 60 -4.09 -15.58 -5.05
CA THR A 60 -3.28 -16.69 -5.57
C THR A 60 -4.02 -17.48 -6.64
N VAL A 61 -5.31 -17.73 -6.41
CA VAL A 61 -6.14 -18.46 -7.36
C VAL A 61 -6.41 -17.62 -8.60
N TYR A 62 -6.74 -16.36 -8.42
CA TYR A 62 -7.01 -15.46 -9.54
C TYR A 62 -5.80 -15.30 -10.44
N ARG A 63 -4.61 -15.10 -9.86
CA ARG A 63 -3.36 -14.96 -10.62
C ARG A 63 -3.03 -16.22 -11.40
N GLU A 64 -3.27 -17.39 -10.80
CA GLU A 64 -3.06 -18.67 -11.47
C GLU A 64 -3.97 -18.80 -12.68
N GLN A 65 -5.24 -18.48 -12.53
CA GLN A 65 -6.20 -18.53 -13.64
C GLN A 65 -5.82 -17.53 -14.74
N SER A 66 -5.40 -16.33 -14.36
CA SER A 66 -4.98 -15.31 -15.32
C SER A 66 -3.72 -15.73 -16.09
N ALA A 67 -2.81 -16.43 -15.41
CA ALA A 67 -1.57 -16.89 -16.05
C ALA A 67 -1.83 -17.97 -17.09
N THR A 68 -2.89 -18.78 -16.90
CA THR A 68 -3.24 -19.85 -17.83
C THR A 68 -4.22 -19.42 -18.92
N GLY A 69 -4.83 -18.29 -18.71
CA GLY A 69 -5.78 -17.71 -19.64
C GLY A 69 -5.08 -16.85 -20.66
#